data_91027bbf72a14414ae9c73bc795e00a3
#
_entry.id   91027bbf72a14414ae9c73bc795e00a3
#
_cell.length_a   1.000
_cell.length_b   1.000
_cell.length_c   1.000
_cell.angle_alpha   90.00
_cell.angle_beta   90.00
_cell.angle_gamma   90.00
#
_symmetry.space_group_name_H-M   'P 1'
#
loop_
_entity.id
_entity.type
_entity.pdbx_description
1 polymer ?
#
loop_
_entity_poly.entity_id
_entity_poly.type
_entity_poly.pdbx_seq_one_letter_code
_entity_poly.pdbx_strand_id
1 'polypeptide(L)'
;MYKRLIVTAALLAASVSAFAGGYVTNTNQNVAFLRNPAQNAVIGVQGAYFNPAGVAFMENGWHLAIDVQSAVQRRYTTSTYEPLKYGIDNDGKGYKKYTGKSFVPVLPHLDLVYKHNNWFGSFHFGVVSGGGKAKYDQGLGSFEAPVAMIPALINNLVGTNMITGYDADINLTGEQYNFAGQLNLGYKISKNWSVSAGVRLNYISNYYVGSLKNIQLQYGGQMLPAANVLGAAISQLSGGMISADQATAMAGDLVSDKNLDAHQKDIAYTPIISVDYKTGKFNFSARYEFNTKVRLNNDTKANTTGISQFDDKKTIAADIPGNINVGAQYSVKPNFRVALGVNYYFDKQSKQYNNETGLNDKQNYLKHNSFEILGGLEYDVCPLVTLSIGANSSTFGFGNDARYISDMSYSTSSISGGLGAQFHVSKKVNIDLGVYKTFFMHFTKEQADYGGNGALIAAKLTPVLGQLAPVVPGLAEKLDIKNLQIPGQDDFYRTSIVAGVGVSIAF
;
A
#
# COMPACT_ATOMS: atom_id res chain seq x y z
N MET A 1 7.73 -14.88 -41.93
CA MET A 1 6.78 -15.02 -40.81
C MET A 1 7.55 -14.74 -39.52
N TYR A 2 7.69 -13.43 -39.20
CA TYR A 2 8.48 -12.95 -38.07
C TYR A 2 7.66 -13.11 -36.79
N LYS A 3 8.09 -14.01 -35.89
CA LYS A 3 7.67 -14.00 -34.49
C LYS A 3 8.20 -12.71 -33.87
N ARG A 4 7.33 -11.77 -33.61
CA ARG A 4 7.63 -10.60 -32.78
C ARG A 4 7.99 -11.13 -31.39
N LEU A 5 9.26 -11.14 -31.05
CA LEU A 5 9.72 -11.19 -29.67
C LEU A 5 9.30 -9.85 -29.05
N ILE A 6 8.23 -9.88 -28.29
CA ILE A 6 7.88 -8.78 -27.39
C ILE A 6 8.82 -8.90 -26.20
N VAL A 7 10.01 -8.32 -26.32
CA VAL A 7 10.85 -8.01 -25.16
C VAL A 7 10.33 -6.69 -24.63
N THR A 8 9.32 -6.76 -23.80
CA THR A 8 8.77 -5.59 -23.11
C THR A 8 9.77 -5.23 -22.03
N ALA A 9 10.48 -4.14 -22.23
CA ALA A 9 11.48 -3.61 -21.32
C ALA A 9 10.79 -3.20 -20.00
N ALA A 10 11.04 -3.93 -18.94
CA ALA A 10 10.63 -3.60 -17.58
C ALA A 10 11.50 -2.48 -17.00
N LEU A 11 11.34 -1.25 -17.44
CA LEU A 11 12.05 -0.08 -16.91
C LEU A 11 11.49 0.40 -15.57
N LEU A 12 10.58 -0.30 -14.94
CA LEU A 12 10.05 -0.06 -13.61
C LEU A 12 9.41 -1.36 -13.10
N ALA A 13 10.18 -2.45 -13.08
CA ALA A 13 9.77 -3.67 -12.41
C ALA A 13 9.79 -3.54 -10.87
N ALA A 14 9.62 -2.32 -10.38
CA ALA A 14 9.20 -2.13 -9.01
C ALA A 14 7.78 -2.66 -8.91
N SER A 15 7.60 -3.75 -8.20
CA SER A 15 6.33 -4.41 -7.97
C SER A 15 5.33 -3.43 -7.36
N VAL A 16 4.59 -2.71 -8.21
CA VAL A 16 3.48 -1.87 -7.80
C VAL A 16 2.31 -2.78 -7.50
N SER A 17 2.35 -3.41 -6.36
CA SER A 17 1.14 -4.01 -5.83
C SER A 17 0.59 -3.08 -4.80
N ALA A 18 -0.50 -2.49 -5.14
CA ALA A 18 -1.27 -1.60 -4.29
C ALA A 18 -1.69 -2.22 -2.95
N PHE A 19 -1.54 -3.51 -2.79
CA PHE A 19 -2.03 -4.31 -1.68
C PHE A 19 -0.92 -5.20 -1.12
N ALA A 20 0.11 -4.58 -0.57
CA ALA A 20 0.99 -5.30 0.36
C ALA A 20 0.17 -5.73 1.58
N GLY A 21 0.53 -6.83 2.22
CA GLY A 21 -0.13 -7.34 3.43
C GLY A 21 -0.57 -6.22 4.37
N GLY A 22 -1.76 -6.34 4.94
CA GLY A 22 -2.34 -5.28 5.75
C GLY A 22 -3.37 -4.38 5.06
N TYR A 23 -3.94 -4.82 3.95
CA TYR A 23 -5.00 -4.09 3.25
C TYR A 23 -6.17 -3.70 4.15
N VAL A 24 -6.55 -4.57 5.08
CA VAL A 24 -7.65 -4.35 6.04
C VAL A 24 -7.20 -4.36 7.50
N THR A 25 -5.89 -4.29 7.78
CA THR A 25 -5.37 -4.16 9.15
C THR A 25 -5.48 -2.72 9.64
N ASN A 26 -5.54 -2.52 10.95
CA ASN A 26 -5.71 -1.21 11.57
C ASN A 26 -6.94 -0.45 11.04
N THR A 27 -8.03 -1.16 10.77
CA THR A 27 -9.20 -0.59 10.13
C THR A 27 -10.02 0.26 11.12
N ASN A 28 -9.82 1.56 11.06
CA ASN A 28 -10.43 2.56 11.93
C ASN A 28 -11.78 3.05 11.37
N GLN A 29 -12.79 2.19 11.39
CA GLN A 29 -14.09 2.44 10.79
C GLN A 29 -15.07 3.25 11.67
N ASN A 30 -14.63 3.68 12.86
CA ASN A 30 -15.43 4.47 13.78
C ASN A 30 -14.49 5.13 14.80
N VAL A 31 -14.85 6.29 15.37
CA VAL A 31 -14.05 6.98 16.39
C VAL A 31 -13.90 6.14 17.67
N ALA A 32 -14.85 5.25 17.95
CA ALA A 32 -14.72 4.30 19.05
C ALA A 32 -13.46 3.40 18.91
N PHE A 33 -13.09 3.03 17.66
CA PHE A 33 -11.84 2.30 17.40
C PHE A 33 -10.61 3.17 17.70
N LEU A 34 -10.64 4.45 17.37
CA LEU A 34 -9.49 5.33 17.63
C LEU A 34 -9.18 5.45 19.11
N ARG A 35 -10.19 5.43 19.97
CA ARG A 35 -10.01 5.50 21.42
C ARG A 35 -9.82 4.13 22.08
N ASN A 36 -10.32 3.06 21.47
CA ASN A 36 -10.17 1.67 21.93
C ASN A 36 -10.24 0.73 20.73
N PRO A 37 -9.13 0.20 20.20
CA PRO A 37 -9.16 -0.65 19.00
C PRO A 37 -9.76 -2.04 19.22
N ALA A 38 -9.90 -2.50 20.47
CA ALA A 38 -10.45 -3.84 20.79
C ALA A 38 -11.99 -3.86 20.68
N GLN A 39 -12.55 -3.55 19.50
CA GLN A 39 -13.98 -3.44 19.26
C GLN A 39 -14.68 -4.77 18.95
N ASN A 40 -13.94 -5.86 18.74
CA ASN A 40 -14.49 -7.13 18.25
C ASN A 40 -15.67 -7.67 19.09
N ALA A 41 -15.67 -7.49 20.41
CA ALA A 41 -16.75 -7.93 21.30
C ALA A 41 -17.50 -6.76 21.98
N VAL A 42 -17.26 -5.53 21.57
CA VAL A 42 -17.97 -4.37 22.13
C VAL A 42 -19.37 -4.31 21.56
N ILE A 43 -20.37 -4.10 22.44
CA ILE A 43 -21.77 -3.93 22.07
C ILE A 43 -22.03 -2.44 21.94
N GLY A 44 -22.44 -2.00 20.75
CA GLY A 44 -22.72 -0.61 20.43
C GLY A 44 -23.06 -0.43 18.94
N VAL A 45 -23.37 0.81 18.52
CA VAL A 45 -23.75 1.12 17.15
C VAL A 45 -22.61 0.81 16.15
N GLN A 46 -21.35 1.00 16.53
CA GLN A 46 -20.16 0.61 15.76
C GLN A 46 -20.07 -0.91 15.51
N GLY A 47 -20.86 -1.71 16.22
CA GLY A 47 -21.05 -3.13 15.95
C GLY A 47 -21.57 -3.39 14.54
N ALA A 48 -22.20 -2.43 13.88
CA ALA A 48 -22.57 -2.53 12.47
C ALA A 48 -21.41 -2.99 11.60
N TYR A 49 -20.18 -2.56 11.92
CA TYR A 49 -18.96 -3.03 11.28
C TYR A 49 -18.24 -4.11 12.11
N PHE A 50 -17.91 -3.83 13.38
CA PHE A 50 -16.96 -4.63 14.15
C PHE A 50 -17.56 -5.91 14.77
N ASN A 51 -18.81 -5.86 15.25
CA ASN A 51 -19.50 -6.96 15.92
C ASN A 51 -20.98 -7.03 15.53
N PRO A 52 -21.30 -7.41 14.28
CA PRO A 52 -22.69 -7.36 13.80
C PRO A 52 -23.66 -8.20 14.64
N ALA A 53 -23.27 -9.37 15.14
CA ALA A 53 -24.14 -10.16 16.00
C ALA A 53 -24.36 -9.54 17.38
N GLY A 54 -23.38 -8.79 17.91
CA GLY A 54 -23.47 -8.12 19.22
C GLY A 54 -24.54 -7.03 19.28
N VAL A 55 -24.94 -6.46 18.11
CA VAL A 55 -26.04 -5.52 17.98
C VAL A 55 -27.35 -6.05 18.58
N ALA A 56 -27.55 -7.37 18.60
CA ALA A 56 -28.70 -8.03 19.21
C ALA A 56 -28.94 -7.68 20.69
N PHE A 57 -27.89 -7.23 21.38
CA PHE A 57 -27.93 -6.92 22.80
C PHE A 57 -28.06 -5.42 23.11
N MET A 58 -28.24 -4.58 22.09
CA MET A 58 -28.61 -3.18 22.24
C MET A 58 -30.08 -3.04 22.60
N GLU A 59 -30.51 -1.84 22.96
CA GLU A 59 -31.92 -1.51 23.18
C GLU A 59 -32.72 -1.56 21.88
N ASN A 60 -34.05 -1.75 21.97
CA ASN A 60 -34.91 -1.67 20.80
C ASN A 60 -34.98 -0.22 20.28
N GLY A 61 -35.12 -0.05 18.97
CA GLY A 61 -35.20 1.25 18.31
C GLY A 61 -34.14 1.43 17.25
N TRP A 62 -34.02 2.66 16.79
CA TRP A 62 -32.98 3.09 15.86
C TRP A 62 -31.78 3.64 16.59
N HIS A 63 -30.59 3.31 16.11
CA HIS A 63 -29.32 3.86 16.60
C HIS A 63 -28.50 4.28 15.39
N LEU A 64 -28.00 5.51 15.44
CA LEU A 64 -27.21 6.13 14.38
C LEU A 64 -25.89 6.62 14.95
N ALA A 65 -24.75 6.38 14.27
CA ALA A 65 -23.53 7.10 14.50
C ALA A 65 -23.02 7.71 13.19
N ILE A 66 -22.50 8.91 13.30
CA ILE A 66 -21.84 9.62 12.21
C ILE A 66 -20.48 10.07 12.75
N ASP A 67 -19.43 9.68 12.06
CA ASP A 67 -18.04 9.96 12.44
C ASP A 67 -17.32 10.66 11.31
N VAL A 68 -16.44 11.57 11.67
CA VAL A 68 -15.47 12.20 10.78
C VAL A 68 -14.08 12.05 11.36
N GLN A 69 -13.15 11.55 10.54
CA GLN A 69 -11.77 11.37 10.90
C GLN A 69 -10.85 12.15 9.96
N SER A 70 -9.68 12.55 10.45
CA SER A 70 -8.60 13.13 9.66
C SER A 70 -7.34 12.31 9.86
N ALA A 71 -6.64 11.98 8.77
CA ALA A 71 -5.47 11.13 8.80
C ALA A 71 -4.26 11.82 8.16
N VAL A 72 -3.14 11.79 8.85
CA VAL A 72 -1.82 12.22 8.35
C VAL A 72 -0.89 11.02 8.33
N GLN A 73 -0.24 10.79 7.20
CA GLN A 73 0.70 9.71 7.03
C GLN A 73 1.97 10.17 6.34
N ARG A 74 3.10 9.68 6.81
CA ARG A 74 4.40 9.87 6.15
C ARG A 74 5.03 8.52 5.89
N ARG A 75 5.51 8.33 4.68
CA ARG A 75 6.22 7.15 4.21
C ARG A 75 7.65 7.55 3.88
N TYR A 76 8.60 6.78 4.35
CA TYR A 76 10.02 7.01 4.10
C TYR A 76 10.61 5.74 3.50
N THR A 77 11.31 5.90 2.39
CA THR A 77 12.16 4.85 1.82
C THR A 77 13.56 5.40 1.71
N THR A 78 14.52 4.78 2.39
CA THR A 78 15.92 5.09 2.20
C THR A 78 16.50 4.02 1.30
N SER A 79 16.79 4.40 0.05
CA SER A 79 17.40 3.51 -0.93
C SER A 79 18.90 3.66 -0.90
N THR A 80 19.61 2.55 -0.67
CA THR A 80 21.07 2.47 -0.80
C THR A 80 21.38 1.75 -2.09
N TYR A 81 21.99 2.46 -3.02
CA TYR A 81 22.34 2.00 -4.35
C TYR A 81 23.51 2.85 -4.85
N GLU A 82 24.67 2.24 -5.02
CA GLU A 82 25.92 2.99 -5.26
C GLU A 82 25.83 4.01 -6.39
N PRO A 83 25.17 3.75 -7.55
CA PRO A 83 25.05 4.73 -8.61
C PRO A 83 24.30 6.03 -8.25
N LEU A 84 23.53 6.07 -7.16
CA LEU A 84 22.87 7.30 -6.70
C LEU A 84 23.88 8.41 -6.37
N LYS A 85 25.16 8.09 -6.14
CA LYS A 85 26.23 9.05 -5.92
C LYS A 85 26.44 10.04 -7.07
N TYR A 86 26.01 9.68 -8.28
CA TYR A 86 26.08 10.55 -9.45
C TYR A 86 24.95 11.58 -9.53
N GLY A 87 23.93 11.49 -8.68
CA GLY A 87 22.88 12.51 -8.62
C GLY A 87 23.47 13.85 -8.21
N ILE A 88 23.23 14.93 -9.01
CA ILE A 88 23.82 16.25 -8.74
C ILE A 88 23.39 16.83 -7.39
N ASP A 89 22.19 16.47 -6.92
CA ASP A 89 21.62 16.91 -5.63
C ASP A 89 21.87 15.92 -4.50
N ASN A 90 22.73 14.90 -4.69
CA ASN A 90 22.91 13.82 -3.71
C ASN A 90 24.27 13.85 -2.97
N ASP A 91 25.05 14.91 -3.13
CA ASP A 91 26.35 15.14 -2.45
C ASP A 91 27.34 13.96 -2.56
N GLY A 92 27.32 13.22 -3.68
CA GLY A 92 28.18 12.06 -3.87
C GLY A 92 27.84 10.84 -3.01
N LYS A 93 26.65 10.78 -2.41
CA LYS A 93 26.22 9.69 -1.55
C LYS A 93 25.60 8.53 -2.36
N GLY A 94 26.01 7.30 -2.08
CA GLY A 94 25.39 6.08 -2.64
C GLY A 94 24.06 5.71 -1.99
N TYR A 95 23.37 6.64 -1.36
CA TYR A 95 22.04 6.46 -0.79
C TYR A 95 21.20 7.75 -0.88
N LYS A 96 19.88 7.62 -0.94
CA LYS A 96 18.94 8.74 -0.97
C LYS A 96 17.67 8.40 -0.19
N LYS A 97 17.11 9.39 0.50
CA LYS A 97 15.86 9.27 1.25
C LYS A 97 14.71 9.89 0.48
N TYR A 98 13.72 9.07 0.16
CA TYR A 98 12.48 9.48 -0.49
C TYR A 98 11.37 9.59 0.54
N THR A 99 10.52 10.62 0.39
CA THR A 99 9.43 10.89 1.32
C THR A 99 8.10 10.99 0.59
N GLY A 100 7.19 10.08 0.94
CA GLY A 100 5.79 10.14 0.53
C GLY A 100 4.94 10.79 1.63
N LYS A 101 4.15 11.79 1.26
CA LYS A 101 3.23 12.48 2.18
C LYS A 101 1.79 12.20 1.78
N SER A 102 0.96 11.80 2.74
CA SER A 102 -0.47 11.67 2.56
C SER A 102 -1.22 12.41 3.65
N PHE A 103 -2.19 13.20 3.25
CA PHE A 103 -3.12 13.87 4.15
C PHE A 103 -4.53 13.67 3.63
N VAL A 104 -5.39 13.07 4.45
CA VAL A 104 -6.80 12.90 4.18
C VAL A 104 -7.57 13.72 5.21
N PRO A 105 -8.09 14.88 4.85
CA PRO A 105 -8.70 15.80 5.81
C PRO A 105 -10.04 15.29 6.35
N VAL A 106 -10.78 14.52 5.54
CA VAL A 106 -12.11 14.06 5.89
C VAL A 106 -12.30 12.60 5.45
N LEU A 107 -12.47 11.72 6.42
CA LEU A 107 -12.88 10.32 6.24
C LEU A 107 -14.23 10.15 6.97
N PRO A 108 -15.35 10.17 6.25
CA PRO A 108 -16.67 10.01 6.86
C PRO A 108 -17.00 8.53 7.06
N HIS A 109 -17.64 8.24 8.18
CA HIS A 109 -18.21 6.93 8.49
C HIS A 109 -19.63 7.09 9.00
N LEU A 110 -20.47 6.11 8.72
CA LEU A 110 -21.86 6.06 9.17
C LEU A 110 -22.20 4.64 9.61
N ASP A 111 -22.71 4.51 10.81
CA ASP A 111 -23.27 3.28 11.35
C ASP A 111 -24.75 3.48 11.66
N LEU A 112 -25.62 2.61 11.16
CA LEU A 112 -27.04 2.60 11.42
C LEU A 112 -27.47 1.22 11.90
N VAL A 113 -28.24 1.17 12.97
CA VAL A 113 -28.79 -0.06 13.56
C VAL A 113 -30.27 0.12 13.79
N TYR A 114 -31.05 -0.89 13.41
CA TYR A 114 -32.44 -1.03 13.82
C TYR A 114 -32.62 -2.36 14.53
N LYS A 115 -33.14 -2.31 15.74
CA LYS A 115 -33.43 -3.50 16.54
C LYS A 115 -34.90 -3.52 16.98
N HIS A 116 -35.54 -4.66 16.77
CA HIS A 116 -36.90 -4.91 17.25
C HIS A 116 -36.98 -6.34 17.81
N ASN A 117 -37.15 -6.43 19.14
CA ASN A 117 -37.19 -7.71 19.86
C ASN A 117 -35.96 -8.59 19.55
N ASN A 118 -36.17 -9.73 18.89
CA ASN A 118 -35.10 -10.67 18.55
C ASN A 118 -34.46 -10.38 17.17
N TRP A 119 -35.07 -9.56 16.33
CA TRP A 119 -34.57 -9.22 15.03
C TRP A 119 -33.79 -7.91 15.03
N PHE A 120 -32.75 -7.85 14.24
CA PHE A 120 -32.01 -6.61 14.02
C PHE A 120 -31.44 -6.56 12.61
N GLY A 121 -31.25 -5.34 12.13
CA GLY A 121 -30.49 -5.03 10.93
C GLY A 121 -29.49 -3.94 11.22
N SER A 122 -28.36 -3.96 10.55
CA SER A 122 -27.37 -2.89 10.63
C SER A 122 -26.76 -2.56 9.28
N PHE A 123 -26.39 -1.31 9.13
CA PHE A 123 -25.72 -0.78 7.95
C PHE A 123 -24.48 0.02 8.40
N HIS A 124 -23.36 -0.20 7.71
CA HIS A 124 -22.15 0.58 7.84
C HIS A 124 -21.74 1.13 6.48
N PHE A 125 -21.26 2.37 6.44
CA PHE A 125 -20.62 2.97 5.28
C PHE A 125 -19.33 3.66 5.71
N GLY A 126 -18.24 3.44 4.94
CA GLY A 126 -16.96 4.09 5.20
C GLY A 126 -15.89 3.73 4.17
N VAL A 127 -14.68 4.26 4.40
CA VAL A 127 -13.49 3.88 3.66
C VAL A 127 -12.80 2.74 4.42
N VAL A 128 -13.05 1.50 4.01
CA VAL A 128 -12.59 0.31 4.76
C VAL A 128 -11.12 -0.03 4.56
N SER A 129 -10.52 0.49 3.49
CA SER A 129 -9.11 0.31 3.21
C SER A 129 -8.60 1.28 2.16
N GLY A 130 -7.28 1.32 2.00
CA GLY A 130 -6.57 2.22 1.10
C GLY A 130 -5.60 3.13 1.85
N GLY A 131 -4.69 3.75 1.10
CA GLY A 131 -3.66 4.62 1.67
C GLY A 131 -3.95 6.11 1.53
N GLY A 132 -5.12 6.47 1.00
CA GLY A 132 -5.38 7.83 0.56
C GLY A 132 -4.49 8.24 -0.61
N LYS A 133 -4.27 9.55 -0.77
CA LYS A 133 -3.41 10.13 -1.80
C LYS A 133 -2.01 10.37 -1.25
N ALA A 134 -1.01 9.63 -1.77
CA ALA A 134 0.39 9.81 -1.44
C ALA A 134 1.13 10.50 -2.59
N LYS A 135 1.89 11.56 -2.28
CA LYS A 135 2.73 12.29 -3.25
C LYS A 135 4.19 12.07 -2.92
N TYR A 136 4.97 11.77 -3.96
CA TYR A 136 6.42 11.63 -3.94
C TYR A 136 7.00 12.65 -4.92
N ASP A 137 7.25 13.85 -4.41
CA ASP A 137 7.69 15.00 -5.24
C ASP A 137 9.15 14.85 -5.72
N GLN A 138 9.92 13.97 -5.07
CA GLN A 138 11.32 13.65 -5.42
C GLN A 138 11.46 12.25 -6.05
N GLY A 139 10.36 11.66 -6.51
CA GLY A 139 10.34 10.30 -7.05
C GLY A 139 10.51 9.22 -5.99
N LEU A 140 11.05 8.09 -6.42
CA LEU A 140 11.32 6.89 -5.64
C LEU A 140 12.62 6.24 -6.13
N GLY A 141 13.27 5.47 -5.27
CA GLY A 141 14.51 4.77 -5.61
C GLY A 141 14.40 3.87 -6.84
N SER A 142 13.28 3.13 -6.94
CA SER A 142 13.00 2.27 -8.10
C SER A 142 12.85 3.04 -9.43
N PHE A 143 12.40 4.31 -9.38
CA PHE A 143 12.28 5.16 -10.57
C PHE A 143 13.59 5.85 -10.93
N GLU A 144 14.39 6.21 -9.94
CA GLU A 144 15.65 6.94 -10.13
C GLU A 144 16.81 6.00 -10.50
N ALA A 145 16.81 4.77 -10.00
CA ALA A 145 17.90 3.83 -10.19
C ALA A 145 18.29 3.54 -11.66
N PRO A 146 17.36 3.39 -12.62
CA PRO A 146 17.71 3.22 -14.03
C PRO A 146 18.49 4.40 -14.60
N VAL A 147 18.16 5.64 -14.17
CA VAL A 147 18.89 6.85 -14.58
C VAL A 147 20.24 6.92 -13.88
N ALA A 148 20.28 6.66 -12.60
CA ALA A 148 21.49 6.68 -11.78
C ALA A 148 22.60 5.76 -12.30
N MET A 149 22.23 4.63 -12.93
CA MET A 149 23.19 3.70 -13.54
C MET A 149 23.89 4.27 -14.79
N ILE A 150 23.29 5.19 -15.51
CA ILE A 150 23.79 5.63 -16.81
C ILE A 150 25.22 6.17 -16.74
N PRO A 151 25.58 7.06 -15.79
CA PRO A 151 26.96 7.53 -15.64
C PRO A 151 27.96 6.41 -15.47
N ALA A 152 27.68 5.45 -14.55
CA ALA A 152 28.57 4.33 -14.29
C ALA A 152 28.79 3.46 -15.54
N LEU A 153 27.72 3.19 -16.30
CA LEU A 153 27.80 2.39 -17.52
C LEU A 153 28.62 3.08 -18.61
N ILE A 154 28.41 4.36 -18.86
CA ILE A 154 29.17 5.11 -19.87
C ILE A 154 30.64 5.16 -19.47
N ASN A 155 30.92 5.50 -18.22
CA ASN A 155 32.30 5.59 -17.72
C ASN A 155 33.05 4.26 -17.85
N ASN A 156 32.38 3.14 -17.56
CA ASN A 156 32.97 1.80 -17.79
C ASN A 156 33.20 1.47 -19.27
N LEU A 157 32.25 1.86 -20.14
CA LEU A 157 32.33 1.64 -21.57
C LEU A 157 33.51 2.37 -22.21
N VAL A 158 33.66 3.65 -21.83
CA VAL A 158 34.68 4.53 -22.42
C VAL A 158 36.03 4.41 -21.69
N GLY A 159 36.05 3.78 -20.50
CA GLY A 159 37.26 3.61 -19.69
C GLY A 159 37.75 4.89 -19.00
N THR A 160 36.90 5.88 -18.86
CA THR A 160 37.21 7.19 -18.25
C THR A 160 36.02 7.68 -17.42
N ASN A 161 36.25 8.52 -16.41
CA ASN A 161 35.21 9.16 -15.60
C ASN A 161 34.70 10.45 -16.28
N MET A 162 34.18 10.33 -17.50
CA MET A 162 33.71 11.48 -18.29
C MET A 162 32.36 12.02 -17.78
N ILE A 163 31.49 11.16 -17.31
CA ILE A 163 30.18 11.53 -16.80
C ILE A 163 30.28 11.64 -15.28
N THR A 164 30.10 12.84 -14.78
CA THR A 164 30.26 13.17 -13.36
C THR A 164 28.94 13.28 -12.59
N GLY A 165 27.80 13.38 -13.32
CA GLY A 165 26.50 13.51 -12.69
C GLY A 165 25.35 13.21 -13.62
N TYR A 166 24.17 13.09 -13.01
CA TYR A 166 22.87 13.05 -13.71
C TYR A 166 21.85 13.92 -12.98
N ASP A 167 20.83 14.33 -13.72
CA ASP A 167 19.61 14.95 -13.21
C ASP A 167 18.39 14.44 -13.99
N ALA A 168 17.23 14.41 -13.33
CA ALA A 168 15.97 14.05 -13.97
C ALA A 168 14.76 14.54 -13.15
N ASP A 169 13.71 14.94 -13.83
CA ASP A 169 12.44 15.30 -13.23
C ASP A 169 11.62 14.04 -12.92
N ILE A 170 11.58 13.63 -11.67
CA ILE A 170 10.89 12.41 -11.24
C ILE A 170 9.78 12.77 -10.26
N ASN A 171 8.55 12.37 -10.55
CA ASN A 171 7.43 12.49 -9.63
C ASN A 171 6.49 11.30 -9.72
N LEU A 172 5.80 11.03 -8.62
CA LEU A 172 4.75 10.03 -8.54
C LEU A 172 3.67 10.46 -7.57
N THR A 173 2.43 10.28 -7.97
CA THR A 173 1.25 10.36 -7.10
C THR A 173 0.49 9.04 -7.20
N GLY A 174 0.23 8.41 -6.06
CA GLY A 174 -0.64 7.25 -5.94
C GLY A 174 -1.83 7.57 -5.04
N GLU A 175 -3.02 7.20 -5.47
CA GLU A 175 -4.25 7.36 -4.71
C GLU A 175 -5.01 6.04 -4.69
N GLN A 176 -5.45 5.60 -3.50
CA GLN A 176 -6.12 4.32 -3.32
C GLN A 176 -7.23 4.46 -2.30
N TYR A 177 -8.45 4.12 -2.70
CA TYR A 177 -9.62 4.07 -1.84
C TYR A 177 -10.43 2.80 -2.08
N ASN A 178 -10.93 2.23 -1.00
CA ASN A 178 -11.99 1.22 -1.00
C ASN A 178 -13.16 1.76 -0.18
N PHE A 179 -14.14 2.31 -0.86
CA PHE A 179 -15.41 2.71 -0.25
C PHE A 179 -16.28 1.48 -0.09
N ALA A 180 -16.87 1.29 1.08
CA ALA A 180 -17.70 0.12 1.29
C ALA A 180 -18.99 0.42 2.04
N GLY A 181 -20.06 -0.24 1.60
CA GLY A 181 -21.32 -0.34 2.31
C GLY A 181 -21.54 -1.77 2.80
N GLN A 182 -21.70 -1.97 4.11
CA GLN A 182 -21.96 -3.28 4.71
C GLN A 182 -23.38 -3.32 5.25
N LEU A 183 -24.13 -4.34 4.86
CA LEU A 183 -25.48 -4.62 5.38
C LEU A 183 -25.48 -5.95 6.11
N ASN A 184 -26.04 -5.98 7.32
CA ASN A 184 -26.19 -7.20 8.10
C ASN A 184 -27.63 -7.35 8.57
N LEU A 185 -28.08 -8.61 8.63
CA LEU A 185 -29.32 -9.03 9.27
C LEU A 185 -29.00 -10.09 10.30
N GLY A 186 -29.70 -10.08 11.41
CA GLY A 186 -29.42 -11.06 12.46
C GLY A 186 -30.60 -11.30 13.38
N TYR A 187 -30.41 -12.31 14.22
CA TYR A 187 -31.41 -12.82 15.13
C TYR A 187 -30.82 -13.19 16.48
N LYS A 188 -31.48 -12.75 17.54
CA LYS A 188 -31.18 -13.14 18.91
C LYS A 188 -31.85 -14.46 19.23
N ILE A 189 -31.08 -15.55 19.18
CA ILE A 189 -31.56 -16.94 19.34
C ILE A 189 -32.05 -17.18 20.77
N SER A 190 -31.37 -16.61 21.75
CA SER A 190 -31.69 -16.76 23.17
C SER A 190 -31.27 -15.50 23.96
N LYS A 191 -31.49 -15.49 25.25
CA LYS A 191 -31.01 -14.38 26.10
C LYS A 191 -29.49 -14.15 26.01
N ASN A 192 -28.73 -15.17 25.62
CA ASN A 192 -27.27 -15.15 25.59
C ASN A 192 -26.66 -15.19 24.19
N TRP A 193 -27.34 -15.79 23.19
CA TRP A 193 -26.81 -16.07 21.87
C TRP A 193 -27.46 -15.26 20.79
N SER A 194 -26.66 -14.74 19.88
CA SER A 194 -27.11 -14.12 18.64
C SER A 194 -26.23 -14.49 17.46
N VAL A 195 -26.78 -14.41 16.27
CA VAL A 195 -26.10 -14.64 14.99
C VAL A 195 -26.45 -13.57 14.00
N SER A 196 -25.56 -13.29 13.06
CA SER A 196 -25.88 -12.45 11.91
C SER A 196 -25.18 -12.95 10.66
N ALA A 197 -25.79 -12.60 9.52
CA ALA A 197 -25.20 -12.72 8.20
C ALA A 197 -25.31 -11.39 7.47
N GLY A 198 -24.32 -11.09 6.66
CA GLY A 198 -24.25 -9.82 5.94
C GLY A 198 -23.41 -9.90 4.68
N VAL A 199 -23.40 -8.79 3.96
CA VAL A 199 -22.57 -8.59 2.78
C VAL A 199 -22.01 -7.18 2.78
N ARG A 200 -20.74 -7.04 2.42
CA ARG A 200 -20.10 -5.76 2.17
C ARG A 200 -19.89 -5.61 0.67
N LEU A 201 -20.42 -4.51 0.11
CA LEU A 201 -20.11 -4.06 -1.24
C LEU A 201 -18.89 -3.14 -1.15
N ASN A 202 -17.83 -3.48 -1.89
CA ASN A 202 -16.58 -2.73 -1.96
C ASN A 202 -16.49 -2.07 -3.34
N TYR A 203 -16.35 -0.74 -3.38
CA TYR A 203 -15.99 0.02 -4.57
C TYR A 203 -14.54 0.46 -4.45
N ILE A 204 -13.68 -0.14 -5.25
CA ILE A 204 -12.25 0.10 -5.24
C ILE A 204 -11.91 1.04 -6.38
N SER A 205 -11.17 2.11 -6.06
CA SER A 205 -10.70 3.10 -7.02
C SER A 205 -9.25 3.48 -6.70
N ASN A 206 -8.35 3.15 -7.62
CA ASN A 206 -6.94 3.48 -7.53
C ASN A 206 -6.55 4.37 -8.71
N TYR A 207 -5.72 5.37 -8.46
CA TYR A 207 -5.23 6.27 -9.47
C TYR A 207 -3.73 6.49 -9.32
N TYR A 208 -2.99 6.39 -10.43
CA TYR A 208 -1.54 6.54 -10.46
C TYR A 208 -1.14 7.50 -11.57
N VAL A 209 -0.46 8.57 -11.19
CA VAL A 209 0.12 9.53 -12.13
C VAL A 209 1.58 9.72 -11.78
N GLY A 210 2.44 9.61 -12.76
CA GLY A 210 3.86 9.80 -12.57
C GLY A 210 4.59 10.13 -13.85
N SER A 211 5.77 10.70 -13.71
CA SER A 211 6.65 10.96 -14.84
C SER A 211 8.12 10.85 -14.44
N LEU A 212 8.93 10.47 -15.40
CA LEU A 212 10.37 10.56 -15.41
C LEU A 212 10.73 11.26 -16.73
N LYS A 213 11.26 12.48 -16.64
CA LYS A 213 11.48 13.36 -17.79
C LYS A 213 12.80 14.11 -17.67
N ASN A 214 13.18 14.77 -18.78
CA ASN A 214 14.31 15.68 -18.82
C ASN A 214 15.62 15.05 -18.30
N ILE A 215 15.88 13.79 -18.67
CA ILE A 215 17.09 13.09 -18.24
C ILE A 215 18.31 13.79 -18.82
N GLN A 216 19.16 14.33 -17.97
CA GLN A 216 20.39 15.01 -18.29
C GLN A 216 21.61 14.31 -17.65
N LEU A 217 22.73 14.42 -18.32
CA LEU A 217 24.03 13.92 -17.83
C LEU A 217 25.03 15.06 -17.76
N GLN A 218 25.84 15.08 -16.72
CA GLN A 218 26.90 16.06 -16.58
C GLN A 218 28.17 15.57 -17.31
N TYR A 219 28.53 16.27 -18.36
CA TYR A 219 29.70 16.02 -19.17
C TYR A 219 30.53 17.30 -19.34
N GLY A 220 31.82 17.25 -19.01
CA GLY A 220 32.68 18.44 -19.09
C GLY A 220 32.20 19.62 -18.23
N GLY A 221 31.50 19.35 -17.13
CA GLY A 221 30.93 20.37 -16.23
C GLY A 221 29.60 20.98 -16.71
N GLN A 222 29.07 20.53 -17.85
CA GLN A 222 27.78 21.01 -18.38
C GLN A 222 26.71 19.91 -18.32
N MET A 223 25.47 20.29 -18.04
CA MET A 223 24.32 19.40 -18.10
C MET A 223 23.81 19.35 -19.54
N LEU A 224 23.81 18.15 -20.14
CA LEU A 224 23.40 17.91 -21.52
C LEU A 224 22.31 16.81 -21.56
N PRO A 225 21.39 16.84 -22.55
CA PRO A 225 20.44 15.77 -22.74
C PRO A 225 21.12 14.39 -22.81
N ALA A 226 20.63 13.43 -22.02
CA ALA A 226 21.24 12.12 -21.89
C ALA A 226 21.37 11.39 -23.25
N ALA A 227 20.40 11.56 -24.16
CA ALA A 227 20.44 10.98 -25.49
C ALA A 227 21.66 11.47 -26.32
N ASN A 228 22.00 12.77 -26.21
CA ASN A 228 23.13 13.34 -26.92
C ASN A 228 24.47 12.81 -26.39
N VAL A 229 24.60 12.72 -25.05
CA VAL A 229 25.82 12.22 -24.41
C VAL A 229 26.04 10.74 -24.72
N LEU A 230 24.98 9.92 -24.61
CA LEU A 230 25.01 8.50 -24.99
C LEU A 230 25.30 8.31 -26.47
N GLY A 231 24.66 9.11 -27.35
CA GLY A 231 24.90 9.08 -28.79
C GLY A 231 26.36 9.39 -29.14
N ALA A 232 26.94 10.42 -28.53
CA ALA A 232 28.34 10.76 -28.72
C ALA A 232 29.28 9.60 -28.26
N ALA A 233 28.97 8.97 -27.10
CA ALA A 233 29.74 7.81 -26.61
C ALA A 233 29.65 6.61 -27.57
N ILE A 234 28.44 6.30 -28.09
CA ILE A 234 28.24 5.21 -29.08
C ILE A 234 28.99 5.51 -30.38
N SER A 235 28.90 6.75 -30.90
CA SER A 235 29.63 7.18 -32.13
C SER A 235 31.13 7.07 -31.94
N GLN A 236 31.66 7.53 -30.83
CA GLN A 236 33.08 7.40 -30.49
C GLN A 236 33.53 5.94 -30.38
N LEU A 237 32.77 5.09 -29.67
CA LEU A 237 33.08 3.66 -29.54
C LEU A 237 33.08 2.93 -30.88
N SER A 238 32.21 3.35 -31.82
CA SER A 238 32.16 2.78 -33.17
C SER A 238 33.27 3.29 -34.10
N GLY A 239 34.18 4.16 -33.61
CA GLY A 239 35.20 4.78 -34.42
C GLY A 239 34.60 5.72 -35.52
N GLY A 240 33.39 6.24 -35.26
CA GLY A 240 32.63 7.10 -36.20
C GLY A 240 31.89 6.34 -37.30
N MET A 241 31.88 5.00 -37.28
CA MET A 241 31.13 4.20 -38.26
C MET A 241 29.59 4.32 -38.10
N ILE A 242 29.15 4.58 -36.86
CA ILE A 242 27.77 5.02 -36.57
C ILE A 242 27.81 6.55 -36.46
N SER A 243 27.05 7.26 -37.29
CA SER A 243 26.99 8.72 -37.22
C SER A 243 26.42 9.18 -35.86
N ALA A 244 26.77 10.40 -35.44
CA ALA A 244 26.26 10.97 -34.20
C ALA A 244 24.73 11.01 -34.14
N ASP A 245 24.07 11.33 -35.25
CA ASP A 245 22.60 11.39 -35.35
C ASP A 245 21.97 9.99 -35.18
N GLN A 246 22.52 8.98 -35.86
CA GLN A 246 22.07 7.58 -35.68
C GLN A 246 22.27 7.09 -34.29
N ALA A 247 23.43 7.36 -33.71
CA ALA A 247 23.76 6.98 -32.32
C ALA A 247 22.85 7.69 -31.29
N THR A 248 22.53 8.98 -31.54
CA THR A 248 21.59 9.74 -30.68
C THR A 248 20.16 9.19 -30.77
N ALA A 249 19.72 8.81 -31.95
CA ALA A 249 18.42 8.17 -32.12
C ALA A 249 18.32 6.83 -31.39
N MET A 250 19.37 5.97 -31.47
CA MET A 250 19.46 4.72 -30.73
C MET A 250 19.47 4.95 -29.22
N ALA A 251 20.20 5.97 -28.76
CA ALA A 251 20.25 6.36 -27.36
C ALA A 251 18.93 6.91 -26.84
N GLY A 252 18.18 7.62 -27.69
CA GLY A 252 16.90 8.22 -27.34
C GLY A 252 15.89 7.19 -26.83
N ASP A 253 15.84 6.01 -27.40
CA ASP A 253 14.97 4.93 -26.92
C ASP A 253 15.34 4.43 -25.51
N LEU A 254 16.62 4.52 -25.15
CA LEU A 254 17.12 4.08 -23.83
C LEU A 254 16.74 5.06 -22.71
N VAL A 255 16.78 6.36 -23.02
CA VAL A 255 16.57 7.47 -22.07
C VAL A 255 15.32 8.30 -22.34
N SER A 256 14.36 7.73 -23.08
CA SER A 256 13.10 8.40 -23.40
C SER A 256 12.28 8.72 -22.14
N ASP A 257 11.58 9.84 -22.18
CA ASP A 257 10.61 10.21 -21.14
C ASP A 257 9.61 9.09 -20.86
N LYS A 258 9.28 8.92 -19.58
CA LYS A 258 8.27 7.96 -19.13
C LYS A 258 7.10 8.68 -18.51
N ASN A 259 5.91 8.23 -18.83
CA ASN A 259 4.66 8.76 -18.33
C ASN A 259 3.75 7.62 -17.89
N LEU A 260 3.08 7.83 -16.77
CA LEU A 260 2.03 6.98 -16.25
C LEU A 260 0.80 7.83 -15.95
N ASP A 261 -0.35 7.44 -16.46
CA ASP A 261 -1.68 7.94 -16.09
C ASP A 261 -2.64 6.76 -16.18
N ALA A 262 -2.86 6.10 -15.05
CA ALA A 262 -3.62 4.85 -14.97
C ALA A 262 -4.65 4.92 -13.86
N HIS A 263 -5.88 4.54 -14.18
CA HIS A 263 -6.98 4.38 -13.26
C HIS A 263 -7.40 2.91 -13.19
N GLN A 264 -7.58 2.38 -11.99
CA GLN A 264 -7.97 0.99 -11.75
C GLN A 264 -9.24 0.96 -10.92
N LYS A 265 -10.25 0.21 -11.34
CA LYS A 265 -11.55 0.14 -10.65
C LYS A 265 -12.07 -1.29 -10.59
N ASP A 266 -12.80 -1.57 -9.51
CA ASP A 266 -13.63 -2.78 -9.41
C ASP A 266 -14.75 -2.60 -8.39
N ILE A 267 -15.79 -3.43 -8.50
CA ILE A 267 -16.85 -3.60 -7.51
C ILE A 267 -16.87 -5.05 -7.07
N ALA A 268 -16.67 -5.29 -5.79
CA ALA A 268 -16.53 -6.64 -5.24
C ALA A 268 -17.35 -6.84 -3.97
N TYR A 269 -17.69 -8.09 -3.66
CA TYR A 269 -18.57 -8.45 -2.55
C TYR A 269 -17.83 -9.31 -1.53
N THR A 270 -18.00 -8.97 -0.24
CA THR A 270 -17.50 -9.73 0.91
C THR A 270 -18.69 -10.28 1.69
N PRO A 271 -19.01 -11.57 1.62
CA PRO A 271 -19.96 -12.18 2.55
C PRO A 271 -19.39 -12.17 3.96
N ILE A 272 -20.26 -12.03 4.97
CA ILE A 272 -19.87 -11.91 6.38
C ILE A 272 -20.84 -12.73 7.22
N ILE A 273 -20.31 -13.49 8.18
CA ILE A 273 -21.11 -14.16 9.22
C ILE A 273 -20.54 -13.83 10.59
N SER A 274 -21.39 -13.72 11.58
CA SER A 274 -20.93 -13.52 12.95
C SER A 274 -21.83 -14.16 13.99
N VAL A 275 -21.26 -14.41 15.15
CA VAL A 275 -21.90 -14.92 16.34
C VAL A 275 -21.44 -14.10 17.55
N ASP A 276 -22.34 -13.88 18.49
CA ASP A 276 -22.04 -13.22 19.75
C ASP A 276 -22.69 -13.98 20.91
N TYR A 277 -21.94 -14.06 22.01
CA TYR A 277 -22.37 -14.73 23.24
C TYR A 277 -22.18 -13.81 24.44
N LYS A 278 -23.27 -13.36 25.03
CA LYS A 278 -23.28 -12.50 26.21
C LYS A 278 -23.72 -13.27 27.45
N THR A 279 -22.92 -13.27 28.49
CA THR A 279 -23.25 -13.94 29.75
C THR A 279 -22.69 -13.20 30.97
N GLY A 280 -23.56 -12.78 31.87
CA GLY A 280 -23.19 -12.02 33.06
C GLY A 280 -22.37 -10.78 32.70
N LYS A 281 -21.11 -10.75 33.13
CA LYS A 281 -20.17 -9.64 32.88
C LYS A 281 -19.33 -9.81 31.60
N PHE A 282 -19.50 -10.92 30.88
CA PHE A 282 -18.71 -11.25 29.69
C PHE A 282 -19.53 -11.10 28.41
N ASN A 283 -18.86 -10.63 27.37
CA ASN A 283 -19.30 -10.72 25.98
C ASN A 283 -18.19 -11.33 25.13
N PHE A 284 -18.51 -12.31 24.31
CA PHE A 284 -17.60 -12.96 23.36
C PHE A 284 -18.18 -12.87 21.98
N SER A 285 -17.34 -12.63 20.99
CA SER A 285 -17.78 -12.61 19.61
C SER A 285 -16.81 -13.30 18.67
N ALA A 286 -17.33 -13.79 17.57
CA ALA A 286 -16.56 -14.22 16.42
C ALA A 286 -17.23 -13.75 15.14
N ARG A 287 -16.44 -13.18 14.22
CA ARG A 287 -16.84 -12.74 12.90
C ARG A 287 -15.92 -13.34 11.85
N TYR A 288 -16.48 -13.87 10.78
CA TYR A 288 -15.75 -14.35 9.63
C TYR A 288 -16.15 -13.55 8.38
N GLU A 289 -15.17 -13.00 7.71
CA GLU A 289 -15.30 -12.36 6.40
C GLU A 289 -14.67 -13.26 5.34
N PHE A 290 -15.42 -13.57 4.30
CA PHE A 290 -14.93 -14.40 3.21
C PHE A 290 -13.94 -13.64 2.33
N ASN A 291 -13.05 -14.37 1.66
CA ASN A 291 -12.14 -13.79 0.68
C ASN A 291 -12.93 -13.05 -0.42
N THR A 292 -12.57 -11.79 -0.66
CA THR A 292 -13.20 -10.96 -1.68
C THR A 292 -12.37 -11.01 -2.94
N LYS A 293 -12.96 -11.53 -4.00
CA LYS A 293 -12.32 -11.55 -5.32
C LYS A 293 -12.39 -10.17 -5.95
N VAL A 294 -11.24 -9.51 -6.07
CA VAL A 294 -11.11 -8.21 -6.71
C VAL A 294 -10.37 -8.37 -8.05
N ARG A 295 -10.96 -7.78 -9.09
CA ARG A 295 -10.43 -7.79 -10.46
C ARG A 295 -10.39 -6.37 -10.98
N LEU A 296 -9.30 -5.68 -10.65
CA LEU A 296 -9.10 -4.29 -11.05
C LEU A 296 -8.97 -4.20 -12.56
N ASN A 297 -9.85 -3.46 -13.18
CA ASN A 297 -9.82 -3.15 -14.60
C ASN A 297 -9.12 -1.81 -14.82
N ASN A 298 -8.14 -1.82 -15.72
CA ASN A 298 -7.38 -0.64 -16.07
C ASN A 298 -8.09 0.22 -17.12
N ASP A 299 -8.16 1.51 -16.85
CA ASP A 299 -8.45 2.59 -17.79
C ASP A 299 -7.23 3.51 -17.82
N THR A 300 -6.32 3.22 -18.75
CA THR A 300 -4.98 3.82 -18.79
C THR A 300 -4.86 4.75 -19.98
N LYS A 301 -4.64 6.03 -19.67
CA LYS A 301 -4.44 7.07 -20.69
C LYS A 301 -3.01 7.09 -21.22
N ALA A 302 -2.04 6.80 -20.35
CA ALA A 302 -0.63 6.72 -20.70
C ALA A 302 0.08 5.66 -19.84
N ASN A 303 0.83 4.78 -20.49
CA ASN A 303 1.79 3.90 -19.84
C ASN A 303 2.98 3.66 -20.76
N THR A 304 4.00 4.51 -20.65
CA THR A 304 5.29 4.32 -21.32
C THR A 304 6.35 3.81 -20.35
N THR A 305 5.94 3.40 -19.15
CA THR A 305 6.84 2.92 -18.09
C THR A 305 7.32 1.49 -18.33
N GLY A 306 6.56 0.69 -19.08
CA GLY A 306 6.79 -0.74 -19.23
C GLY A 306 6.27 -1.61 -18.07
N ILE A 307 5.61 -1.01 -17.07
CA ILE A 307 5.02 -1.77 -15.96
C ILE A 307 3.69 -2.37 -16.40
N SER A 308 3.69 -3.67 -16.64
CA SER A 308 2.58 -4.35 -17.28
C SER A 308 1.28 -4.35 -16.48
N GLN A 309 1.32 -4.15 -15.17
CA GLN A 309 0.09 -4.04 -14.37
C GLN A 309 -0.77 -2.82 -14.71
N PHE A 310 -0.19 -1.81 -15.39
CA PHE A 310 -0.87 -0.59 -15.82
C PHE A 310 -1.23 -0.59 -17.30
N ASP A 311 -1.03 -1.68 -18.02
CA ASP A 311 -1.44 -1.75 -19.44
C ASP A 311 -2.94 -1.51 -19.58
N ASP A 312 -3.34 -0.74 -20.59
CA ASP A 312 -4.74 -0.42 -20.81
C ASP A 312 -5.57 -1.68 -21.06
N LYS A 313 -6.80 -1.68 -20.56
CA LYS A 313 -7.76 -2.81 -20.62
C LYS A 313 -7.28 -4.09 -19.93
N LYS A 314 -6.15 -4.08 -19.23
CA LYS A 314 -5.69 -5.23 -18.46
C LYS A 314 -6.48 -5.36 -17.16
N THR A 315 -6.81 -6.59 -16.82
CA THR A 315 -7.42 -6.94 -15.54
C THR A 315 -6.40 -7.61 -14.64
N ILE A 316 -6.24 -7.10 -13.41
CA ILE A 316 -5.28 -7.63 -12.42
C ILE A 316 -6.01 -8.09 -11.15
N ALA A 317 -5.49 -9.13 -10.52
CA ALA A 317 -6.02 -9.60 -9.23
C ALA A 317 -5.46 -8.75 -8.08
N ALA A 318 -6.34 -8.38 -7.16
CA ALA A 318 -6.03 -7.63 -5.95
C ALA A 318 -6.99 -8.04 -4.81
N ASP A 319 -7.11 -9.35 -4.57
CA ASP A 319 -8.09 -9.91 -3.64
C ASP A 319 -7.91 -9.34 -2.22
N ILE A 320 -9.03 -9.07 -1.53
CA ILE A 320 -9.04 -8.75 -0.11
C ILE A 320 -9.06 -10.06 0.66
N PRO A 321 -8.11 -10.31 1.58
CA PRO A 321 -8.03 -11.57 2.31
C PRO A 321 -9.28 -11.81 3.15
N GLY A 322 -9.76 -13.04 3.14
CA GLY A 322 -10.69 -13.50 4.15
C GLY A 322 -10.06 -13.36 5.54
N ASN A 323 -10.87 -13.15 6.56
CA ASN A 323 -10.36 -12.98 7.91
C ASN A 323 -11.32 -13.51 8.96
N ILE A 324 -10.76 -13.88 10.11
CA ILE A 324 -11.50 -14.22 11.31
C ILE A 324 -11.14 -13.22 12.41
N ASN A 325 -12.17 -12.66 13.05
CA ASN A 325 -12.03 -11.71 14.15
C ASN A 325 -12.73 -12.28 15.37
N VAL A 326 -11.99 -12.46 16.45
CA VAL A 326 -12.54 -12.92 17.71
C VAL A 326 -12.30 -11.89 18.80
N GLY A 327 -13.20 -11.79 19.76
CA GLY A 327 -13.08 -10.83 20.84
C GLY A 327 -13.72 -11.29 22.13
N ALA A 328 -13.27 -10.67 23.20
CA ALA A 328 -13.85 -10.80 24.54
C ALA A 328 -13.89 -9.42 25.21
N GLN A 329 -15.02 -9.10 25.83
CA GLN A 329 -15.15 -7.93 26.70
C GLN A 329 -15.57 -8.41 28.10
N TYR A 330 -14.94 -7.85 29.14
CA TYR A 330 -15.24 -8.13 30.53
C TYR A 330 -15.53 -6.85 31.30
N SER A 331 -16.73 -6.76 31.90
CA SER A 331 -17.10 -5.70 32.83
C SER A 331 -16.59 -6.03 34.24
N VAL A 332 -15.37 -5.59 34.56
CA VAL A 332 -14.73 -5.81 35.85
C VAL A 332 -15.58 -5.21 36.95
N LYS A 333 -15.99 -3.97 36.75
CA LYS A 333 -16.95 -3.20 37.54
C LYS A 333 -17.99 -2.56 36.63
N PRO A 334 -19.13 -2.09 37.14
CA PRO A 334 -20.11 -1.38 36.33
C PRO A 334 -19.53 -0.22 35.50
N ASN A 335 -18.50 0.43 36.05
CA ASN A 335 -17.83 1.58 35.44
C ASN A 335 -16.42 1.26 34.87
N PHE A 336 -16.01 0.00 34.79
CA PHE A 336 -14.71 -0.38 34.26
C PHE A 336 -14.77 -1.63 33.39
N ARG A 337 -14.38 -1.50 32.15
CA ARG A 337 -14.44 -2.55 31.12
C ARG A 337 -13.05 -2.78 30.49
N VAL A 338 -12.77 -4.04 30.22
CA VAL A 338 -11.57 -4.51 29.53
C VAL A 338 -12.01 -5.25 28.28
N ALA A 339 -11.38 -4.99 27.15
CA ALA A 339 -11.64 -5.68 25.89
C ALA A 339 -10.33 -6.22 25.30
N LEU A 340 -10.40 -7.42 24.74
CA LEU A 340 -9.32 -8.07 24.00
C LEU A 340 -9.85 -8.56 22.66
N GLY A 341 -9.00 -8.58 21.65
CA GLY A 341 -9.35 -9.07 20.32
C GLY A 341 -8.16 -9.67 19.59
N VAL A 342 -8.45 -10.57 18.68
CA VAL A 342 -7.50 -11.12 17.71
C VAL A 342 -8.14 -11.12 16.34
N ASN A 343 -7.43 -10.61 15.35
CA ASN A 343 -7.79 -10.69 13.94
C ASN A 343 -6.73 -11.54 13.24
N TYR A 344 -7.16 -12.48 12.41
CA TYR A 344 -6.29 -13.33 11.61
C TYR A 344 -6.71 -13.26 10.15
N TYR A 345 -5.78 -12.94 9.26
CA TYR A 345 -6.00 -12.68 7.84
C TYR A 345 -5.40 -13.79 7.00
N PHE A 346 -6.16 -14.31 6.03
CA PHE A 346 -5.72 -15.38 5.14
C PHE A 346 -5.03 -14.83 3.88
N ASP A 347 -3.96 -14.03 4.08
CA ASP A 347 -3.25 -13.33 2.98
C ASP A 347 -2.67 -14.29 1.94
N LYS A 348 -2.17 -15.46 2.36
CA LYS A 348 -1.60 -16.47 1.46
C LYS A 348 -2.62 -17.10 0.52
N GLN A 349 -3.91 -16.97 0.80
CA GLN A 349 -5.01 -17.45 -0.04
C GLN A 349 -5.58 -16.35 -0.96
N SER A 350 -5.13 -15.09 -0.82
CA SER A 350 -5.61 -13.94 -1.56
C SER A 350 -4.73 -13.67 -2.77
N LYS A 351 -5.29 -13.84 -3.97
CA LYS A 351 -4.55 -13.68 -5.22
C LYS A 351 -4.17 -12.23 -5.46
N GLN A 352 -2.87 -11.99 -5.65
CA GLN A 352 -2.29 -10.69 -5.96
C GLN A 352 -1.49 -10.76 -7.25
N TYR A 353 -1.67 -9.77 -8.13
CA TYR A 353 -0.90 -9.69 -9.37
C TYR A 353 0.58 -9.47 -9.08
N ASN A 354 1.43 -10.20 -9.78
CA ASN A 354 2.87 -10.15 -9.69
C ASN A 354 3.45 -9.63 -11.03
N ASN A 355 4.10 -8.49 -10.98
CA ASN A 355 4.70 -7.89 -12.16
C ASN A 355 5.91 -8.68 -12.70
N GLU A 356 6.62 -9.40 -11.83
CA GLU A 356 7.79 -10.19 -12.23
C GLU A 356 7.39 -11.40 -13.09
N THR A 357 6.33 -12.09 -12.69
CA THR A 357 5.86 -13.31 -13.38
C THR A 357 4.75 -13.04 -14.39
N GLY A 358 4.05 -11.91 -14.28
CA GLY A 358 2.83 -11.62 -15.05
C GLY A 358 1.62 -12.44 -14.61
N LEU A 359 1.71 -13.16 -13.47
CA LEU A 359 0.69 -14.05 -12.92
C LEU A 359 0.05 -13.46 -11.66
N ASN A 360 -0.96 -14.13 -11.13
CA ASN A 360 -1.64 -13.76 -9.88
C ASN A 360 -1.12 -14.61 -8.71
N ASP A 361 0.18 -14.57 -8.47
CA ASP A 361 0.90 -15.46 -7.56
C ASP A 361 1.77 -14.75 -6.51
N LYS A 362 1.69 -13.42 -6.40
CA LYS A 362 2.53 -12.61 -5.50
C LYS A 362 2.39 -13.01 -4.02
N GLN A 363 1.20 -13.48 -3.60
CA GLN A 363 0.96 -13.98 -2.24
C GLN A 363 1.84 -15.18 -1.86
N ASN A 364 2.43 -15.88 -2.85
CA ASN A 364 3.34 -16.99 -2.61
C ASN A 364 4.66 -16.56 -1.98
N TYR A 365 5.03 -15.27 -2.08
CA TYR A 365 6.20 -14.69 -1.41
C TYR A 365 5.99 -14.47 0.10
N LEU A 366 4.75 -14.60 0.60
CA LEU A 366 4.47 -14.50 2.03
C LEU A 366 4.89 -15.79 2.75
N LYS A 367 5.62 -15.66 3.85
CA LYS A 367 6.02 -16.76 4.72
C LYS A 367 4.86 -17.30 5.54
N HIS A 368 4.05 -16.40 6.10
CA HIS A 368 2.87 -16.72 6.90
C HIS A 368 1.74 -15.69 6.68
N ASN A 369 0.57 -15.97 7.18
CA ASN A 369 -0.57 -15.07 7.22
C ASN A 369 -0.36 -13.95 8.24
N SER A 370 -1.03 -12.80 8.05
CA SER A 370 -0.98 -11.68 8.98
C SER A 370 -1.96 -11.87 10.13
N PHE A 371 -1.66 -11.24 11.27
CA PHE A 371 -2.57 -11.21 12.42
C PHE A 371 -2.41 -9.92 13.23
N GLU A 372 -3.44 -9.61 14.02
CA GLU A 372 -3.45 -8.51 14.98
C GLU A 372 -3.89 -8.98 16.35
N ILE A 373 -3.30 -8.37 17.37
CA ILE A 373 -3.71 -8.51 18.77
C ILE A 373 -4.12 -7.13 19.27
N LEU A 374 -5.33 -7.03 19.82
CA LEU A 374 -5.94 -5.78 20.25
C LEU A 374 -6.27 -5.84 21.73
N GLY A 375 -6.04 -4.75 22.44
CA GLY A 375 -6.39 -4.59 23.83
C GLY A 375 -6.93 -3.19 24.11
N GLY A 376 -7.89 -3.08 25.04
CA GLY A 376 -8.44 -1.78 25.40
C GLY A 376 -9.12 -1.77 26.76
N LEU A 377 -9.13 -0.59 27.35
CA LEU A 377 -9.71 -0.28 28.63
C LEU A 377 -10.67 0.90 28.49
N GLU A 378 -11.79 0.84 29.18
CA GLU A 378 -12.76 1.92 29.28
C GLU A 378 -13.15 2.14 30.73
N TYR A 379 -13.14 3.39 31.17
CA TYR A 379 -13.48 3.80 32.52
C TYR A 379 -14.45 4.96 32.54
N ASP A 380 -15.64 4.75 33.14
CA ASP A 380 -16.61 5.80 33.36
C ASP A 380 -16.18 6.60 34.59
N VAL A 381 -15.56 7.75 34.36
CA VAL A 381 -15.06 8.66 35.42
C VAL A 381 -16.23 9.26 36.18
N CYS A 382 -17.31 9.55 35.47
CA CYS A 382 -18.57 10.03 35.99
C CYS A 382 -19.71 9.64 35.00
N PRO A 383 -20.97 9.84 35.34
CA PRO A 383 -22.09 9.52 34.43
C PRO A 383 -22.07 10.25 33.08
N LEU A 384 -21.26 11.31 32.95
CA LEU A 384 -21.17 12.12 31.74
C LEU A 384 -19.95 11.79 30.89
N VAL A 385 -18.92 11.08 31.41
CA VAL A 385 -17.64 10.90 30.73
C VAL A 385 -17.07 9.50 30.90
N THR A 386 -16.85 8.84 29.78
CA THR A 386 -16.05 7.60 29.68
C THR A 386 -14.70 7.94 29.04
N LEU A 387 -13.61 7.60 29.72
CA LEU A 387 -12.27 7.64 29.13
C LEU A 387 -11.88 6.27 28.59
N SER A 388 -11.14 6.25 27.51
CA SER A 388 -10.67 5.01 26.88
C SER A 388 -9.21 5.11 26.48
N ILE A 389 -8.52 3.99 26.59
CA ILE A 389 -7.17 3.79 26.06
C ILE A 389 -7.07 2.37 25.50
N GLY A 390 -6.34 2.20 24.44
CA GLY A 390 -6.08 0.87 23.89
C GLY A 390 -4.88 0.83 22.97
N ALA A 391 -4.49 -0.38 22.64
CA ALA A 391 -3.36 -0.64 21.78
C ALA A 391 -3.65 -1.82 20.84
N ASN A 392 -2.95 -1.85 19.72
CA ASN A 392 -2.94 -3.01 18.85
C ASN A 392 -1.52 -3.26 18.30
N SER A 393 -1.23 -4.53 18.03
CA SER A 393 -0.02 -4.97 17.34
C SER A 393 -0.45 -5.70 16.07
N SER A 394 0.06 -5.27 14.91
CA SER A 394 -0.17 -5.92 13.61
C SER A 394 1.13 -6.57 13.14
N THR A 395 1.08 -7.85 12.78
CA THR A 395 2.22 -8.62 12.29
C THR A 395 1.96 -9.07 10.87
N PHE A 396 2.91 -8.80 9.96
CA PHE A 396 2.83 -9.19 8.56
C PHE A 396 3.73 -10.37 8.23
N GLY A 397 3.28 -11.19 7.28
CA GLY A 397 3.90 -12.45 6.90
C GLY A 397 5.10 -12.35 5.97
N PHE A 398 5.88 -11.25 6.01
CA PHE A 398 7.10 -11.14 5.20
C PHE A 398 8.16 -12.12 5.70
N GLY A 399 8.79 -12.84 4.75
CA GLY A 399 9.99 -13.60 5.00
C GLY A 399 11.23 -12.79 4.61
N ASN A 400 12.36 -13.46 4.47
CA ASN A 400 13.60 -12.88 3.92
C ASN A 400 13.40 -12.51 2.43
N ASP A 401 12.41 -13.12 1.76
CA ASP A 401 12.00 -12.78 0.40
C ASP A 401 11.04 -11.60 0.43
N ALA A 402 11.59 -10.40 0.32
CA ALA A 402 10.85 -9.15 0.39
C ALA A 402 10.20 -8.72 -0.95
N ARG A 403 10.07 -9.63 -1.94
CA ARG A 403 9.44 -9.33 -3.24
C ARG A 403 7.96 -8.94 -3.13
N TYR A 404 7.32 -9.23 -1.99
CA TYR A 404 5.95 -8.82 -1.73
C TYR A 404 5.77 -7.32 -1.56
N ILE A 405 6.79 -6.56 -1.16
CA ILE A 405 6.73 -5.11 -0.93
C ILE A 405 7.64 -4.33 -1.88
N SER A 406 7.30 -3.07 -2.11
CA SER A 406 8.07 -2.13 -2.92
C SER A 406 7.99 -0.73 -2.33
N ASP A 407 8.87 0.17 -2.78
CA ASP A 407 8.90 1.58 -2.39
C ASP A 407 7.60 2.34 -2.76
N MET A 408 6.90 1.92 -3.81
CA MET A 408 5.59 2.49 -4.17
C MET A 408 4.47 2.08 -3.22
N SER A 409 4.54 0.86 -2.67
CA SER A 409 3.50 0.35 -1.78
C SER A 409 4.06 -0.68 -0.80
N TYR A 410 4.05 -0.31 0.46
CA TYR A 410 4.46 -1.18 1.55
C TYR A 410 3.61 -0.93 2.80
N SER A 411 3.47 -1.99 3.59
CA SER A 411 3.01 -1.93 4.97
C SER A 411 3.86 -2.91 5.76
N THR A 412 4.40 -2.47 6.88
CA THR A 412 5.25 -3.29 7.74
C THR A 412 4.54 -3.56 9.05
N SER A 413 5.00 -4.54 9.82
CA SER A 413 4.50 -4.79 11.16
C SER A 413 4.48 -3.51 11.98
N SER A 414 3.52 -3.36 12.88
CA SER A 414 3.32 -2.10 13.60
C SER A 414 2.78 -2.31 15.01
N ILE A 415 3.01 -1.31 15.84
CA ILE A 415 2.36 -1.14 17.13
C ILE A 415 1.60 0.19 17.08
N SER A 416 0.35 0.16 17.53
CA SER A 416 -0.50 1.34 17.54
C SER A 416 -1.08 1.56 18.93
N GLY A 417 -1.31 2.82 19.26
CA GLY A 417 -1.97 3.23 20.48
C GLY A 417 -3.07 4.25 20.21
N GLY A 418 -4.16 4.11 20.92
CA GLY A 418 -5.30 4.99 20.87
C GLY A 418 -5.73 5.48 22.24
N LEU A 419 -6.26 6.68 22.28
CA LEU A 419 -6.86 7.25 23.49
C LEU A 419 -7.99 8.20 23.11
N GLY A 420 -8.93 8.40 24.03
CA GLY A 420 -10.02 9.33 23.80
C GLY A 420 -11.06 9.32 24.91
N ALA A 421 -12.16 10.04 24.62
CA ALA A 421 -13.26 10.18 25.54
C ALA A 421 -14.60 10.05 24.82
N GLN A 422 -15.60 9.54 25.51
CA GLN A 422 -17.01 9.61 25.13
C GLN A 422 -17.75 10.47 26.14
N PHE A 423 -18.47 11.47 25.64
CA PHE A 423 -19.30 12.36 26.43
C PHE A 423 -20.77 11.97 26.28
N HIS A 424 -21.40 11.60 27.37
CA HIS A 424 -22.83 11.23 27.45
C HIS A 424 -23.66 12.53 27.64
N VAL A 425 -23.95 13.21 26.51
CA VAL A 425 -24.70 14.48 26.52
C VAL A 425 -26.12 14.29 27.04
N SER A 426 -26.72 13.14 26.71
CA SER A 426 -28.00 12.69 27.23
C SER A 426 -28.05 11.16 27.26
N LYS A 427 -29.17 10.59 27.75
CA LYS A 427 -29.37 9.12 27.66
C LYS A 427 -29.39 8.59 26.22
N LYS A 428 -29.59 9.47 25.24
CA LYS A 428 -29.74 9.11 23.81
C LYS A 428 -28.62 9.65 22.91
N VAL A 429 -27.80 10.59 23.38
CA VAL A 429 -26.79 11.27 22.56
C VAL A 429 -25.42 11.16 23.21
N ASN A 430 -24.48 10.62 22.48
CA ASN A 430 -23.07 10.61 22.88
C ASN A 430 -22.20 11.30 21.83
N ILE A 431 -21.12 11.92 22.28
CA ILE A 431 -20.06 12.50 21.44
C ILE A 431 -18.78 11.74 21.74
N ASP A 432 -18.12 11.23 20.71
CA ASP A 432 -16.85 10.52 20.79
C ASP A 432 -15.71 11.40 20.27
N LEU A 433 -14.59 11.43 20.99
CA LEU A 433 -13.33 12.03 20.56
C LEU A 433 -12.24 10.96 20.67
N GLY A 434 -11.44 10.83 19.62
CA GLY A 434 -10.36 9.82 19.60
C GLY A 434 -9.15 10.27 18.82
N VAL A 435 -7.98 9.84 19.27
CA VAL A 435 -6.70 9.96 18.57
C VAL A 435 -6.03 8.61 18.57
N TYR A 436 -5.45 8.25 17.43
CA TYR A 436 -4.80 6.97 17.23
C TYR A 436 -3.49 7.15 16.47
N LYS A 437 -2.40 6.61 16.98
CA LYS A 437 -1.08 6.71 16.37
C LYS A 437 -0.51 5.32 16.10
N THR A 438 0.01 5.14 14.88
CA THR A 438 0.67 3.90 14.45
C THR A 438 2.15 4.15 14.24
N PHE A 439 2.96 3.29 14.85
CA PHE A 439 4.40 3.18 14.69
C PHE A 439 4.69 1.92 13.90
N PHE A 440 5.12 2.07 12.66
CA PHE A 440 5.48 0.95 11.81
C PHE A 440 6.94 0.56 12.08
N MET A 441 7.21 -0.73 12.13
CA MET A 441 8.56 -1.25 12.28
C MET A 441 9.36 -1.02 11.00
N HIS A 442 10.64 -0.73 11.13
CA HIS A 442 11.56 -0.70 10.01
C HIS A 442 11.63 -2.08 9.35
N PHE A 443 11.75 -2.08 8.04
CA PHE A 443 11.95 -3.29 7.27
C PHE A 443 12.95 -3.01 6.15
N THR A 444 14.04 -3.79 6.09
CA THR A 444 15.07 -3.66 5.06
C THR A 444 14.88 -4.76 4.03
N LYS A 445 14.80 -4.35 2.75
CA LYS A 445 14.74 -5.22 1.58
C LYS A 445 16.09 -5.17 0.87
N GLU A 446 16.86 -6.25 0.96
CA GLU A 446 18.07 -6.42 0.21
C GLU A 446 17.80 -6.97 -1.19
N GLN A 447 18.50 -6.50 -2.19
CA GLN A 447 18.35 -6.90 -3.58
C GLN A 447 19.75 -7.10 -4.21
N ALA A 448 19.99 -8.29 -4.75
CA ALA A 448 21.25 -8.60 -5.46
C ALA A 448 21.40 -7.75 -6.74
N ASP A 449 20.28 -7.47 -7.40
CA ASP A 449 20.14 -6.50 -8.49
C ASP A 449 19.05 -5.51 -8.13
N TYR A 450 19.43 -4.29 -7.76
CA TYR A 450 18.49 -3.29 -7.26
C TYR A 450 17.44 -2.92 -8.28
N GLY A 451 16.17 -3.20 -7.96
CA GLY A 451 15.02 -2.99 -8.87
C GLY A 451 15.09 -3.80 -10.17
N GLY A 452 15.96 -4.84 -10.26
CA GLY A 452 16.16 -5.57 -11.51
C GLY A 452 16.85 -4.74 -12.62
N ASN A 453 17.51 -3.64 -12.25
CA ASN A 453 18.04 -2.67 -13.20
C ASN A 453 19.18 -3.24 -14.06
N GLY A 454 20.00 -4.11 -13.52
CA GLY A 454 21.06 -4.77 -14.28
C GLY A 454 20.50 -5.63 -15.40
N ALA A 455 19.54 -6.50 -15.08
CA ALA A 455 18.87 -7.34 -16.06
C ALA A 455 18.13 -6.52 -17.13
N LEU A 456 17.52 -5.41 -16.71
CA LEU A 456 16.81 -4.50 -17.59
C LEU A 456 17.73 -3.82 -18.61
N ILE A 457 18.85 -3.26 -18.13
CA ILE A 457 19.85 -2.59 -18.96
C ILE A 457 20.48 -3.59 -19.90
N ALA A 458 20.78 -4.82 -19.41
CA ALA A 458 21.26 -5.90 -20.25
C ALA A 458 20.30 -6.18 -21.40
N ALA A 459 18.99 -6.27 -21.14
CA ALA A 459 17.99 -6.52 -22.15
C ALA A 459 17.92 -5.39 -23.19
N LYS A 460 18.07 -4.11 -22.76
CA LYS A 460 18.05 -2.95 -23.66
C LYS A 460 19.32 -2.78 -24.46
N LEU A 461 20.47 -3.01 -23.84
CA LEU A 461 21.76 -2.86 -24.50
C LEU A 461 22.06 -4.01 -25.47
N THR A 462 21.55 -5.21 -25.24
CA THR A 462 21.81 -6.38 -26.09
C THR A 462 21.55 -6.12 -27.58
N PRO A 463 20.42 -5.50 -28.01
CA PRO A 463 20.19 -5.18 -29.42
C PRO A 463 21.19 -4.14 -29.96
N VAL A 464 21.49 -3.11 -29.17
CA VAL A 464 22.46 -2.04 -29.53
C VAL A 464 23.86 -2.64 -29.70
N LEU A 465 24.27 -3.49 -28.78
CA LEU A 465 25.57 -4.19 -28.85
C LEU A 465 25.63 -5.17 -30.02
N GLY A 466 24.51 -5.82 -30.36
CA GLY A 466 24.42 -6.65 -31.56
C GLY A 466 24.69 -5.86 -32.84
N GLN A 467 24.25 -4.62 -32.91
CA GLN A 467 24.53 -3.69 -34.02
C GLN A 467 25.98 -3.17 -33.99
N LEU A 468 26.56 -3.02 -32.78
CA LEU A 468 27.95 -2.58 -32.60
C LEU A 468 28.96 -3.71 -32.74
N ALA A 469 28.60 -4.97 -32.53
CA ALA A 469 29.49 -6.11 -32.52
C ALA A 469 30.38 -6.25 -33.78
N PRO A 470 29.85 -6.00 -35.01
CA PRO A 470 30.68 -6.04 -36.20
C PRO A 470 31.74 -4.93 -36.27
N VAL A 471 31.51 -3.83 -35.54
CA VAL A 471 32.28 -2.60 -35.57
C VAL A 471 33.24 -2.50 -34.39
N VAL A 472 32.81 -2.98 -33.22
CA VAL A 472 33.58 -2.98 -31.96
C VAL A 472 33.60 -4.40 -31.38
N PRO A 473 34.49 -5.28 -31.87
CA PRO A 473 34.60 -6.64 -31.37
C PRO A 473 34.91 -6.67 -29.86
N GLY A 474 34.28 -7.58 -29.13
CA GLY A 474 34.53 -7.78 -27.70
C GLY A 474 33.84 -6.75 -26.77
N LEU A 475 33.00 -5.84 -27.29
CA LEU A 475 32.33 -4.84 -26.47
C LEU A 475 31.33 -5.46 -25.45
N ALA A 476 30.63 -6.51 -25.87
CA ALA A 476 29.68 -7.21 -25.01
C ALA A 476 30.39 -7.96 -23.87
N GLU A 477 31.56 -8.53 -24.13
CA GLU A 477 32.38 -9.21 -23.12
C GLU A 477 33.00 -8.22 -22.12
N LYS A 478 33.41 -7.04 -22.56
CA LYS A 478 33.93 -5.99 -21.66
C LYS A 478 32.91 -5.49 -20.64
N LEU A 479 31.64 -5.51 -20.97
CA LEU A 479 30.56 -5.03 -20.09
C LEU A 479 30.02 -6.12 -19.17
N ASP A 480 30.36 -7.40 -19.43
CA ASP A 480 29.72 -8.55 -18.75
C ASP A 480 28.19 -8.40 -18.58
N ILE A 481 27.55 -7.91 -19.65
CA ILE A 481 26.13 -7.48 -19.62
C ILE A 481 25.21 -8.61 -19.18
N LYS A 482 25.56 -9.85 -19.49
CA LYS A 482 24.73 -11.01 -19.11
C LYS A 482 24.64 -11.22 -17.60
N ASN A 483 25.64 -10.77 -16.87
CA ASN A 483 25.75 -10.90 -15.41
C ASN A 483 25.70 -9.54 -14.70
N LEU A 484 25.25 -8.49 -15.41
CA LEU A 484 25.18 -7.16 -14.83
C LEU A 484 24.18 -7.13 -13.67
N GLN A 485 24.69 -7.07 -12.46
CA GLN A 485 23.92 -6.92 -11.23
C GLN A 485 24.56 -5.85 -10.37
N ILE A 486 23.78 -4.90 -9.93
CA ILE A 486 24.22 -3.87 -8.97
C ILE A 486 23.39 -4.02 -7.71
N PRO A 487 24.00 -4.48 -6.61
CA PRO A 487 23.27 -4.68 -5.36
C PRO A 487 22.80 -3.37 -4.77
N GLY A 488 21.73 -3.45 -4.01
CA GLY A 488 21.19 -2.33 -3.26
C GLY A 488 20.17 -2.79 -2.25
N GLN A 489 19.65 -1.84 -1.49
CA GLN A 489 18.64 -2.12 -0.48
C GLN A 489 17.69 -0.94 -0.32
N ASP A 490 16.49 -1.22 0.15
CA ASP A 490 15.51 -0.24 0.60
C ASP A 490 15.23 -0.45 2.09
N ASP A 491 15.34 0.60 2.89
CA ASP A 491 14.85 0.64 4.26
C ASP A 491 13.52 1.38 4.30
N PHE A 492 12.46 0.69 4.71
CA PHE A 492 11.10 1.17 4.76
C PHE A 492 10.71 1.56 6.16
N TYR A 493 10.21 2.77 6.32
CA TYR A 493 9.61 3.27 7.55
C TYR A 493 8.37 4.10 7.27
N ARG A 494 7.37 3.99 8.14
CA ARG A 494 6.10 4.70 8.01
C ARG A 494 5.60 5.16 9.36
N THR A 495 4.90 6.29 9.39
CA THR A 495 4.17 6.76 10.58
C THR A 495 2.81 7.28 10.17
N SER A 496 1.82 7.07 11.04
CA SER A 496 0.45 7.54 10.81
C SER A 496 -0.15 8.06 12.11
N ILE A 497 -0.91 9.13 12.01
CA ILE A 497 -1.75 9.66 13.09
C ILE A 497 -3.14 9.93 12.53
N VAL A 498 -4.15 9.52 13.29
CA VAL A 498 -5.56 9.74 12.96
C VAL A 498 -6.24 10.36 14.16
N ALA A 499 -7.05 11.38 13.93
CA ALA A 499 -7.91 11.98 14.94
C ALA A 499 -9.34 12.04 14.40
N GLY A 500 -10.31 11.94 15.28
CA GLY A 500 -11.71 11.95 14.86
C GLY A 500 -12.67 12.42 15.94
N VAL A 501 -13.84 12.82 15.45
CA VAL A 501 -15.01 13.15 16.25
C VAL A 501 -16.22 12.40 15.69
N GLY A 502 -17.04 11.87 16.58
CA GLY A 502 -18.27 11.15 16.24
C GLY A 502 -19.43 11.57 17.11
N VAL A 503 -20.62 11.37 16.61
CA VAL A 503 -21.88 11.56 17.35
C VAL A 503 -22.71 10.30 17.16
N SER A 504 -23.21 9.74 18.26
CA SER A 504 -24.16 8.64 18.23
C SER A 504 -25.48 9.02 18.92
N ILE A 505 -26.59 8.60 18.30
CA ILE A 505 -27.96 8.94 18.71
C ILE A 505 -28.82 7.67 18.75
N ALA A 506 -29.57 7.48 19.84
CA ALA A 506 -30.63 6.47 19.95
C ALA A 506 -32.00 7.13 19.92
N PHE A 507 -32.94 6.54 19.17
CA PHE A 507 -34.31 7.08 19.00
C PHE A 507 -35.37 6.22 19.70
#